data_b266e0b7a923028c85e914b5c372d6d1
#
_entry.id   b266e0b7a923028c85e914b5c372d6d1
#
_cell.length_a   1.000
_cell.length_b   1.000
_cell.length_c   1.000
_cell.angle_alpha   90.00
_cell.angle_beta   90.00
_cell.angle_gamma   90.00
#
_symmetry.space_group_name_H-M   'P 1'
#
loop_
_entity.id
_entity.type
_entity.pdbx_description
1 polymer ?
#
loop_
_entity_poly.entity_id
_entity_poly.type
_entity_poly.pdbx_seq_one_letter_code
_entity_poly.pdbx_strand_id
1 'polypeptide(L)'
;MARFAGDVNINLSFPGISGSITYRMVQPDYTSLGAYYMANNYHSLGLTMNTMLFRKVALSGTFSGQSDNLTDRQMYTTRGFVYSANASTRLGNHWNLAAGYNGYTQVQSDGTARVNDSTRVHRQTSSFTFTPSYMTESDNLSHMASLSFNRTSNKDLNKFATGESDVTTTAIGANY
;
A
#
# COMPACT_ATOMS: atom_id res chain seq x y z
N MET A 1 18.18 7.91 29.30
CA MET A 1 17.58 6.67 28.80
C MET A 1 18.14 6.39 27.43
N ALA A 2 18.54 5.15 27.14
CA ALA A 2 18.99 4.78 25.81
C ALA A 2 17.81 4.89 24.83
N ARG A 3 18.01 5.54 23.70
CA ARG A 3 17.04 5.66 22.63
C ARG A 3 17.30 4.56 21.63
N PHE A 4 16.28 3.82 21.26
CA PHE A 4 16.39 2.62 20.45
C PHE A 4 15.65 2.79 19.12
N ALA A 5 16.28 2.34 18.04
CA ALA A 5 15.63 2.06 16.77
C ALA A 5 16.09 0.69 16.29
N GLY A 6 15.18 -0.09 15.78
CA GLY A 6 15.49 -1.42 15.27
C GLY A 6 14.40 -1.95 14.37
N ASP A 7 14.79 -2.89 13.55
CA ASP A 7 13.90 -3.65 12.70
C ASP A 7 14.22 -5.14 12.74
N VAL A 8 13.19 -5.94 12.55
CA VAL A 8 13.26 -7.40 12.43
C VAL A 8 12.58 -7.78 11.14
N ASN A 9 13.26 -8.58 10.33
CA ASN A 9 12.70 -9.12 9.09
C ASN A 9 12.77 -10.64 9.14
N ILE A 10 11.65 -11.30 8.91
CA ILE A 10 11.52 -12.77 8.82
C ILE A 10 11.07 -13.09 7.41
N ASN A 11 11.91 -13.80 6.66
CA ASN A 11 11.59 -14.28 5.33
C ASN A 11 11.09 -15.73 5.42
N LEU A 12 9.97 -15.98 4.75
CA LEU A 12 9.33 -17.28 4.67
C LEU A 12 9.37 -17.75 3.21
N SER A 13 9.84 -18.97 2.99
CA SER A 13 9.91 -19.56 1.66
C SER A 13 9.45 -21.01 1.73
N PHE A 14 8.36 -21.30 1.03
CA PHE A 14 7.78 -22.62 0.87
C PHE A 14 7.62 -22.92 -0.63
N PRO A 15 7.48 -24.18 -1.04
CA PRO A 15 7.20 -24.50 -2.44
C PRO A 15 5.98 -23.75 -2.96
N GLY A 16 6.19 -22.82 -3.90
CA GLY A 16 5.13 -22.05 -4.54
C GLY A 16 4.64 -20.82 -3.75
N ILE A 17 5.11 -20.57 -2.53
CA ILE A 17 4.73 -19.40 -1.72
C ILE A 17 5.98 -18.80 -1.09
N SER A 18 6.16 -17.51 -1.24
CA SER A 18 7.19 -16.74 -0.52
C SER A 18 6.60 -15.50 0.10
N GLY A 19 7.19 -15.04 1.19
CA GLY A 19 6.73 -13.84 1.86
C GLY A 19 7.70 -13.36 2.91
N SER A 20 7.40 -12.22 3.50
CA SER A 20 8.17 -11.68 4.61
C SER A 20 7.28 -10.97 5.62
N ILE A 21 7.74 -10.98 6.85
CA ILE A 21 7.17 -10.22 7.95
C ILE A 21 8.25 -9.25 8.41
N THR A 22 7.97 -7.96 8.40
CA THR A 22 8.89 -6.93 8.85
C THR A 22 8.26 -6.15 9.99
N TYR A 23 8.94 -6.06 11.10
CA TYR A 23 8.57 -5.18 12.21
C TYR A 23 9.66 -4.15 12.41
N ARG A 24 9.27 -2.88 12.51
CA ARG A 24 10.18 -1.76 12.77
C ARG A 24 9.63 -0.91 13.91
N MET A 25 10.52 -0.49 14.78
CA MET A 25 10.20 0.45 15.85
C MET A 25 11.30 1.50 15.96
N VAL A 26 10.90 2.77 16.07
CA VAL A 26 11.79 3.90 16.31
C VAL A 26 11.25 4.70 17.49
N GLN A 27 11.99 4.72 18.58
CA GLN A 27 11.59 5.42 19.78
C GLN A 27 11.59 6.96 19.58
N PRO A 28 10.83 7.70 20.41
CA PRO A 28 10.87 9.16 20.42
C PRO A 28 12.28 9.70 20.61
N ASP A 29 12.58 10.81 19.96
CA ASP A 29 13.87 11.52 20.05
C ASP A 29 15.08 10.67 19.64
N TYR A 30 14.89 9.56 18.95
CA TYR A 30 16.01 8.82 18.36
C TYR A 30 16.66 9.68 17.28
N THR A 31 17.98 9.82 17.36
CA THR A 31 18.80 10.52 16.37
C THR A 31 19.89 9.59 15.88
N SER A 32 20.09 9.52 14.57
CA SER A 32 21.16 8.74 13.95
C SER A 32 22.30 9.67 13.53
N LEU A 33 23.55 9.24 13.77
CA LEU A 33 24.72 9.91 13.24
C LEU A 33 24.71 9.74 11.71
N GLY A 34 24.51 10.85 11.01
CA GLY A 34 24.48 10.87 9.53
C GLY A 34 23.08 11.03 8.89
N ALA A 35 22.02 11.02 9.67
CA ALA A 35 20.69 11.39 9.18
C ALA A 35 20.31 12.79 9.72
N TYR A 36 20.13 13.75 8.81
CA TYR A 36 19.75 15.12 9.19
C TYR A 36 18.31 15.19 9.70
N TYR A 37 17.45 14.32 9.22
CA TYR A 37 16.07 14.15 9.67
C TYR A 37 15.69 12.66 9.63
N MET A 38 15.13 12.17 10.69
CA MET A 38 14.62 10.80 10.80
C MET A 38 13.27 10.81 11.50
N ALA A 39 12.28 10.22 10.85
CA ALA A 39 11.00 9.99 11.51
C ALA A 39 11.21 9.09 12.73
N ASN A 40 10.63 9.47 13.85
CA ASN A 40 10.73 8.72 15.09
C ASN A 40 9.36 8.63 15.79
N ASN A 41 9.30 7.98 16.93
CA ASN A 41 8.09 7.79 17.72
C ASN A 41 6.98 6.99 16.97
N TYR A 42 7.38 5.94 16.26
CA TYR A 42 6.44 5.06 15.56
C TYR A 42 6.88 3.60 15.61
N HIS A 43 5.91 2.72 15.39
CA HIS A 43 6.15 1.34 15.01
C HIS A 43 5.39 1.00 13.72
N SER A 44 5.89 0.03 12.98
CA SER A 44 5.24 -0.48 11.77
C SER A 44 5.37 -1.99 11.68
N LEU A 45 4.34 -2.62 11.15
CA LEU A 45 4.30 -4.03 10.79
C LEU A 45 4.02 -4.13 9.30
N GLY A 46 4.90 -4.80 8.57
CA GLY A 46 4.77 -5.08 7.15
C GLY A 46 4.64 -6.58 6.90
N LEU A 47 3.79 -6.95 5.97
CA LEU A 47 3.60 -8.31 5.47
C LEU A 47 3.70 -8.28 3.95
N THR A 48 4.45 -9.22 3.37
CA THR A 48 4.46 -9.44 1.93
C THR A 48 4.18 -10.91 1.65
N MET A 49 3.50 -11.18 0.55
CA MET A 49 3.24 -12.53 0.08
C MET A 49 3.28 -12.57 -1.44
N ASN A 50 3.95 -13.59 -1.97
CA ASN A 50 3.98 -13.89 -3.38
C ASN A 50 3.69 -15.38 -3.58
N THR A 51 2.84 -15.68 -4.53
CA THR A 51 2.50 -17.08 -4.86
C THR A 51 2.13 -17.21 -6.34
N MET A 52 2.24 -18.42 -6.84
CA MET A 52 1.76 -18.76 -8.19
C MET A 52 0.66 -19.81 -8.11
N LEU A 53 -0.56 -19.39 -8.42
CA LEU A 53 -1.71 -20.29 -8.46
C LEU A 53 -1.77 -21.07 -9.78
N PHE A 54 -1.99 -22.36 -9.66
CA PHE A 54 -2.13 -23.26 -10.83
C PHE A 54 -0.97 -23.17 -11.82
N ARG A 55 0.22 -22.69 -11.39
CA ARG A 55 1.40 -22.43 -12.23
C ARG A 55 1.14 -21.45 -13.39
N LYS A 56 0.09 -20.65 -13.32
CA LYS A 56 -0.36 -19.73 -14.38
C LYS A 56 -0.62 -18.33 -13.89
N VAL A 57 -1.16 -18.17 -12.69
CA VAL A 57 -1.54 -16.85 -12.14
C VAL A 57 -0.55 -16.48 -11.06
N ALA A 58 0.27 -15.47 -11.31
CA ALA A 58 1.13 -14.87 -10.31
C ALA A 58 0.29 -13.92 -9.45
N LEU A 59 0.32 -14.13 -8.14
CA LEU A 59 -0.32 -13.26 -7.15
C LEU A 59 0.73 -12.67 -6.23
N SER A 60 0.62 -11.39 -5.97
CA SER A 60 1.39 -10.70 -4.93
C SER A 60 0.50 -9.84 -4.07
N GLY A 61 0.81 -9.80 -2.79
CA GLY A 61 0.09 -8.96 -1.83
C GLY A 61 1.05 -8.33 -0.84
N THR A 62 0.75 -7.10 -0.43
CA THR A 62 1.44 -6.41 0.65
C THR A 62 0.44 -5.80 1.59
N PHE A 63 0.78 -5.80 2.85
CA PHE A 63 0.06 -5.07 3.89
C PHE A 63 1.09 -4.40 4.80
N SER A 64 0.90 -3.14 5.12
CA SER A 64 1.71 -2.43 6.09
C SER A 64 0.84 -1.56 6.97
N GLY A 65 0.99 -1.72 8.27
CA GLY A 65 0.36 -0.89 9.29
C GLY A 65 1.42 -0.11 10.05
N GLN A 66 1.21 1.18 10.25
CA GLN A 66 2.06 2.05 11.05
C GLN A 66 1.21 2.80 12.08
N SER A 67 1.72 2.92 13.29
CA SER A 67 1.15 3.79 14.33
C SER A 67 2.26 4.63 14.94
N ASP A 68 2.00 5.90 15.10
CA ASP A 68 2.85 6.82 15.86
C ASP A 68 2.46 6.88 17.35
N ASN A 69 3.07 7.81 18.09
CA ASN A 69 2.76 8.09 19.49
C ASN A 69 2.98 6.91 20.44
N LEU A 70 4.14 6.24 20.33
CA LEU A 70 4.50 5.08 21.15
C LEU A 70 4.48 5.32 22.68
N THR A 71 4.58 6.56 23.09
CA THR A 71 4.66 6.93 24.51
C THR A 71 3.43 7.66 25.01
N ASP A 72 2.38 7.74 24.18
CA ASP A 72 1.12 8.45 24.47
C ASP A 72 1.33 9.92 24.94
N ARG A 73 2.39 10.57 24.43
CA ARG A 73 2.75 11.95 24.77
C ARG A 73 2.38 12.97 23.70
N GLN A 74 2.04 12.50 22.50
CA GLN A 74 1.57 13.39 21.44
C GLN A 74 0.09 13.72 21.63
N MET A 75 -0.32 14.85 21.09
CA MET A 75 -1.72 15.28 21.15
C MET A 75 -2.66 14.30 20.47
N TYR A 76 -2.18 13.65 19.41
CA TYR A 76 -2.96 12.70 18.60
C TYR A 76 -2.13 11.46 18.32
N THR A 77 -2.82 10.34 18.11
CA THR A 77 -2.23 9.11 17.57
C THR A 77 -2.74 8.91 16.16
N THR A 78 -1.80 8.79 15.20
CA THR A 78 -2.12 8.54 13.79
C THR A 78 -1.77 7.11 13.43
N ARG A 79 -2.74 6.41 12.83
CA ARG A 79 -2.55 5.07 12.27
C ARG A 79 -2.73 5.11 10.78
N GLY A 80 -1.77 4.56 10.07
CA GLY A 80 -1.79 4.40 8.62
C GLY A 80 -1.77 2.93 8.24
N PHE A 81 -2.57 2.55 7.25
CA PHE A 81 -2.58 1.21 6.67
C PHE A 81 -2.43 1.33 5.16
N VAL A 82 -1.44 0.61 4.63
CA VAL A 82 -1.22 0.48 3.19
C VAL A 82 -1.43 -0.98 2.83
N TYR A 83 -2.16 -1.22 1.76
CA TYR A 83 -2.37 -2.58 1.28
C TYR A 83 -2.36 -2.61 -0.24
N SER A 84 -1.85 -3.71 -0.79
CA SER A 84 -1.93 -3.97 -2.22
C SER A 84 -2.14 -5.44 -2.50
N ALA A 85 -2.82 -5.72 -3.61
CA ALA A 85 -2.95 -7.05 -4.18
C ALA A 85 -2.82 -6.93 -5.69
N ASN A 86 -1.96 -7.76 -6.28
CA ASN A 86 -1.76 -7.79 -7.72
C ASN A 86 -1.90 -9.22 -8.22
N ALA A 87 -2.51 -9.35 -9.38
CA ALA A 87 -2.65 -10.61 -10.07
C ALA A 87 -2.22 -10.44 -11.52
N SER A 88 -1.45 -11.35 -12.04
CA SER A 88 -1.10 -11.37 -13.45
C SER A 88 -1.10 -12.79 -13.99
N THR A 89 -1.53 -12.93 -15.24
CA THR A 89 -1.57 -14.22 -15.93
C THR A 89 -1.36 -14.03 -17.41
N ARG A 90 -0.76 -15.06 -18.04
CA ARG A 90 -0.68 -15.17 -19.48
C ARG A 90 -1.74 -16.18 -19.98
N LEU A 91 -2.56 -15.73 -20.92
CA LEU A 91 -3.56 -16.56 -21.58
C LEU A 91 -3.09 -16.87 -23.00
N GLY A 92 -2.77 -18.13 -23.23
CA GLY A 92 -2.16 -18.56 -24.49
C GLY A 92 -0.80 -17.90 -24.74
N ASN A 93 -0.48 -17.65 -26.01
CA ASN A 93 0.82 -17.09 -26.41
C ASN A 93 0.82 -15.58 -26.57
N HIS A 94 -0.35 -14.96 -26.62
CA HIS A 94 -0.49 -13.56 -27.06
C HIS A 94 -1.06 -12.63 -25.99
N TRP A 95 -1.85 -13.11 -25.05
CA TRP A 95 -2.53 -12.27 -24.07
C TRP A 95 -1.83 -12.27 -22.72
N ASN A 96 -1.58 -11.08 -22.20
CA ASN A 96 -1.23 -10.88 -20.79
C ASN A 96 -2.35 -10.08 -20.13
N LEU A 97 -2.78 -10.53 -18.97
CA LEU A 97 -3.74 -9.83 -18.13
C LEU A 97 -3.08 -9.47 -16.82
N ALA A 98 -3.18 -8.21 -16.42
CA ALA A 98 -2.74 -7.74 -15.12
C ALA A 98 -3.88 -6.99 -14.45
N ALA A 99 -4.08 -7.27 -13.16
CA ALA A 99 -5.02 -6.55 -12.32
C ALA A 99 -4.33 -6.18 -11.01
N GLY A 100 -4.59 -4.99 -10.50
CA GLY A 100 -4.03 -4.50 -9.26
C GLY A 100 -5.09 -3.76 -8.44
N TYR A 101 -5.04 -3.95 -7.15
CA TYR A 101 -5.79 -3.17 -6.18
C TYR A 101 -4.85 -2.69 -5.09
N ASN A 102 -4.84 -1.40 -4.83
CA ASN A 102 -4.07 -0.82 -3.74
C ASN A 102 -4.88 0.20 -2.98
N GLY A 103 -4.53 0.39 -1.74
CA GLY A 103 -5.20 1.36 -0.92
C GLY A 103 -4.37 1.83 0.26
N TYR A 104 -4.77 2.97 0.76
CA TYR A 104 -4.22 3.61 1.93
C TYR A 104 -5.36 4.13 2.80
N THR A 105 -5.30 3.84 4.09
CA THR A 105 -6.25 4.37 5.07
C THR A 105 -5.47 5.07 6.18
N GLN A 106 -5.89 6.25 6.54
CA GLN A 106 -5.32 7.01 7.65
C GLN A 106 -6.41 7.34 8.66
N VAL A 107 -6.16 7.01 9.92
CA VAL A 107 -7.08 7.26 11.02
C VAL A 107 -6.35 8.00 12.13
N GLN A 108 -6.96 9.05 12.63
CA GLN A 108 -6.48 9.80 13.78
C GLN A 108 -7.38 9.52 15.00
N SER A 109 -6.76 9.28 16.13
CA SER A 109 -7.44 9.05 17.41
C SER A 109 -6.88 9.97 18.51
N ASP A 110 -7.59 10.03 19.62
CA ASP A 110 -7.18 10.81 20.79
C ASP A 110 -5.81 10.33 21.30
N GLY A 111 -4.98 11.27 21.72
CA GLY A 111 -3.74 11.07 22.45
C GLY A 111 -3.84 11.78 23.81
N THR A 112 -2.92 12.72 24.09
CA THR A 112 -3.02 13.55 25.31
C THR A 112 -4.12 14.60 25.22
N ALA A 113 -4.56 14.93 24.00
CA ALA A 113 -5.70 15.81 23.76
C ALA A 113 -6.83 15.04 23.06
N ARG A 114 -8.05 15.50 23.29
CA ARG A 114 -9.21 14.96 22.56
C ARG A 114 -9.24 15.55 21.16
N VAL A 115 -9.34 14.69 20.16
CA VAL A 115 -9.52 15.11 18.77
C VAL A 115 -10.94 15.65 18.60
N ASN A 116 -11.06 16.82 18.01
CA ASN A 116 -12.38 17.34 17.63
C ASN A 116 -12.96 16.44 16.52
N ASP A 117 -14.17 15.96 16.74
CA ASP A 117 -14.82 15.02 15.81
C ASP A 117 -14.97 15.60 14.40
N SER A 118 -15.18 16.91 14.24
CA SER A 118 -15.29 17.56 12.93
C SER A 118 -13.97 17.70 12.17
N THR A 119 -12.82 17.67 12.87
CA THR A 119 -11.48 17.80 12.27
C THR A 119 -10.68 16.51 12.28
N ARG A 120 -11.24 15.44 12.82
CA ARG A 120 -10.60 14.12 12.90
C ARG A 120 -10.31 13.60 11.50
N VAL A 121 -9.06 13.25 11.26
CA VAL A 121 -8.68 12.64 9.99
C VAL A 121 -9.11 11.18 9.97
N HIS A 122 -9.97 10.83 9.01
CA HIS A 122 -10.32 9.46 8.68
C HIS A 122 -10.49 9.37 7.17
N ARG A 123 -9.40 9.12 6.45
CA ARG A 123 -9.36 9.14 5.00
C ARG A 123 -8.97 7.79 4.44
N GLN A 124 -9.58 7.45 3.32
CA GLN A 124 -9.26 6.25 2.55
C GLN A 124 -9.06 6.62 1.09
N THR A 125 -7.95 6.17 0.54
CA THR A 125 -7.70 6.17 -0.90
C THR A 125 -7.65 4.72 -1.36
N SER A 126 -8.33 4.39 -2.44
CA SER A 126 -8.24 3.08 -3.08
C SER A 126 -8.13 3.25 -4.59
N SER A 127 -7.34 2.41 -5.21
CA SER A 127 -7.14 2.39 -6.66
C SER A 127 -7.22 0.97 -7.19
N PHE A 128 -7.99 0.80 -8.23
CA PHE A 128 -8.06 -0.44 -9.01
C PHE A 128 -7.49 -0.19 -10.39
N THR A 129 -6.61 -1.07 -10.84
CA THR A 129 -6.03 -1.06 -12.19
C THR A 129 -6.31 -2.38 -12.89
N PHE A 130 -6.62 -2.32 -14.18
CA PHE A 130 -6.74 -3.50 -15.03
C PHE A 130 -6.08 -3.20 -16.37
N THR A 131 -5.13 -4.06 -16.77
CA THR A 131 -4.33 -3.85 -17.98
C THR A 131 -4.24 -5.15 -18.78
N PRO A 132 -5.17 -5.39 -19.72
CA PRO A 132 -5.00 -6.42 -20.75
C PRO A 132 -4.00 -5.93 -21.81
N SER A 133 -3.12 -6.81 -22.25
CA SER A 133 -2.22 -6.57 -23.37
C SER A 133 -2.18 -7.76 -24.32
N TYR A 134 -2.09 -7.46 -25.59
CA TYR A 134 -1.96 -8.43 -26.66
C TYR A 134 -0.62 -8.22 -27.35
N MET A 135 0.14 -9.27 -27.54
CA MET A 135 1.42 -9.24 -28.23
C MET A 135 1.44 -10.35 -29.30
N THR A 136 1.86 -10.00 -30.48
CA THR A 136 2.08 -10.94 -31.58
C THR A 136 3.39 -10.63 -32.30
N GLU A 137 4.06 -11.66 -32.76
CA GLU A 137 5.28 -11.55 -33.54
C GLU A 137 5.02 -12.17 -34.92
N SER A 138 5.42 -11.48 -35.96
CA SER A 138 5.39 -11.93 -37.35
C SER A 138 6.65 -11.50 -38.07
N ASP A 139 7.40 -12.46 -38.60
CA ASP A 139 8.58 -12.33 -39.48
C ASP A 139 9.65 -11.35 -39.09
N ASN A 140 9.79 -10.58 -38.31
CA ASN A 140 10.74 -9.56 -37.84
C ASN A 140 10.04 -8.34 -37.22
N LEU A 141 8.74 -8.37 -37.08
CA LEU A 141 7.96 -7.32 -36.47
C LEU A 141 7.24 -7.86 -35.22
N SER A 142 7.37 -7.15 -34.13
CA SER A 142 6.55 -7.40 -32.94
C SER A 142 5.52 -6.28 -32.78
N HIS A 143 4.27 -6.68 -32.63
CA HIS A 143 3.16 -5.77 -32.38
C HIS A 143 2.66 -5.97 -30.96
N MET A 144 2.49 -4.88 -30.23
CA MET A 144 1.94 -4.90 -28.88
C MET A 144 0.83 -3.85 -28.77
N ALA A 145 -0.35 -4.32 -28.38
CA ALA A 145 -1.47 -3.45 -28.06
C ALA A 145 -1.84 -3.62 -26.58
N SER A 146 -2.10 -2.56 -25.89
CA SER A 146 -2.56 -2.62 -24.51
C SER A 146 -3.67 -1.62 -24.20
N LEU A 147 -4.57 -2.01 -23.32
CA LEU A 147 -5.57 -1.14 -22.73
C LEU A 147 -5.25 -1.00 -21.24
N SER A 148 -5.45 0.17 -20.70
CA SER A 148 -5.35 0.42 -19.28
C SER A 148 -6.63 1.03 -18.75
N PHE A 149 -7.16 0.44 -17.69
CA PHE A 149 -8.28 0.97 -16.93
C PHE A 149 -7.76 1.26 -15.52
N ASN A 150 -7.96 2.48 -15.05
CA ASN A 150 -7.63 2.88 -13.69
C ASN A 150 -8.83 3.59 -13.07
N ARG A 151 -9.19 3.19 -11.85
CA ARG A 151 -10.22 3.86 -11.05
C ARG A 151 -9.67 4.13 -9.65
N THR A 152 -9.54 5.39 -9.30
CA THR A 152 -9.09 5.85 -7.98
C THR A 152 -10.24 6.53 -7.26
N SER A 153 -10.44 6.14 -6.00
CA SER A 153 -11.45 6.72 -5.11
C SER A 153 -10.77 7.24 -3.86
N ASN A 154 -11.00 8.51 -3.55
CA ASN A 154 -10.62 9.15 -2.31
C ASN A 154 -11.88 9.42 -1.51
N LYS A 155 -11.92 8.99 -0.26
CA LYS A 155 -13.07 9.14 0.63
C LYS A 155 -12.65 9.72 1.96
N ASP A 156 -13.42 10.66 2.45
CA ASP A 156 -13.38 11.06 3.86
C ASP A 156 -14.43 10.27 4.62
N LEU A 157 -13.96 9.37 5.49
CA LEU A 157 -14.81 8.51 6.30
C LEU A 157 -15.21 9.18 7.63
N ASN A 158 -14.84 10.44 7.83
CA ASN A 158 -15.25 11.21 8.99
C ASN A 158 -16.71 11.67 8.81
N LYS A 159 -17.60 11.05 9.54
CA LYS A 159 -19.05 11.34 9.50
C LYS A 159 -19.42 12.75 9.98
N PHE A 160 -18.51 13.45 10.65
CA PHE A 160 -18.70 14.79 11.20
C PHE A 160 -18.02 15.87 10.37
N ALA A 161 -17.34 15.51 9.28
CA ALA A 161 -16.74 16.49 8.38
C ALA A 161 -17.84 17.28 7.66
N THR A 162 -17.71 18.59 7.68
CA THR A 162 -18.64 19.52 7.03
C THR A 162 -18.19 19.80 5.60
N GLY A 163 -18.20 18.82 4.72
CA GLY A 163 -17.86 19.00 3.32
C GLY A 163 -17.78 17.68 2.58
N GLU A 164 -18.26 17.66 1.35
CA GLU A 164 -18.05 16.51 0.47
C GLU A 164 -16.65 16.60 -0.11
N SER A 165 -15.74 15.71 0.37
CA SER A 165 -14.39 15.56 -0.15
C SER A 165 -14.18 14.26 -0.92
N ASP A 166 -15.25 13.54 -1.18
CA ASP A 166 -15.22 12.28 -1.91
C ASP A 166 -15.00 12.52 -3.40
N VAL A 167 -13.89 12.01 -3.92
CA VAL A 167 -13.53 12.14 -5.34
C VAL A 167 -13.28 10.77 -5.92
N THR A 168 -13.93 10.46 -7.03
CA THR A 168 -13.63 9.27 -7.82
C THR A 168 -13.19 9.67 -9.21
N THR A 169 -12.01 9.22 -9.60
CA THR A 169 -11.43 9.45 -10.92
C THR A 169 -11.34 8.13 -11.67
N THR A 170 -11.76 8.12 -12.92
CA THR A 170 -11.59 6.99 -13.82
C THR A 170 -10.77 7.42 -15.03
N ALA A 171 -9.74 6.67 -15.36
CA ALA A 171 -8.91 6.90 -16.54
C ALA A 171 -8.87 5.63 -17.39
N ILE A 172 -8.96 5.81 -18.70
CA ILE A 172 -8.83 4.74 -19.70
C ILE A 172 -7.76 5.18 -20.68
N GLY A 173 -6.80 4.31 -20.96
CA GLY A 173 -5.73 4.54 -21.92
C GLY A 173 -5.61 3.37 -22.89
N ALA A 174 -5.16 3.64 -24.09
CA ALA A 174 -4.82 2.65 -25.09
C ALA A 174 -3.45 2.96 -25.69
N ASN A 175 -2.63 1.94 -25.86
CA ASN A 175 -1.32 2.04 -26.50
C ASN A 175 -1.18 0.93 -27.55
N TYR A 176 -0.51 1.28 -28.65
CA TYR A 176 -0.12 0.36 -29.71
C TYR A 176 1.35 0.57 -30.08
#